data_f10ff30b68b642266d8021a89d769c6f
#
_entry.id   f10ff30b68b642266d8021a89d769c6f
#
_cell.length_a   1.000
_cell.length_b   1.000
_cell.length_c   1.000
_cell.angle_alpha   90.00
_cell.angle_beta   90.00
_cell.angle_gamma   90.00
#
_symmetry.space_group_name_H-M   'P 1'
#
loop_
_entity.id
_entity.type
_entity.pdbx_description
1 polymer ?
#
loop_
_entity_poly.entity_id
_entity_poly.type
_entity_poly.pdbx_seq_one_letter_code
_entity_poly.pdbx_strand_id
1 'polypeptide(L)'
;DSFKSFVCICSSKHMLSTLSQLSLHHFYSSRHALYQPGMGASVIYHDSELFKDELYYTGRRIVGYRSDSLNGLMSMIERTSLIALMPLKLALFYKNYRKYDIKFIQPPPELALKSVQVYASWNKNSRNISTINEMVSMLQTLSSFRR
;
A
#
# COMPACT_ATOMS: atom_id res chain seq x y z
N ASP A 1 5.67 -9.12 -10.41
CA ASP A 1 4.83 -9.58 -9.29
C ASP A 1 3.57 -8.71 -9.19
N SER A 2 2.49 -9.21 -8.64
CA SER A 2 1.25 -8.46 -8.48
C SER A 2 0.77 -8.47 -7.04
N PHE A 3 0.32 -7.31 -6.55
CA PHE A 3 -0.41 -7.21 -5.31
C PHE A 3 -1.90 -7.46 -5.58
N LYS A 4 -2.39 -8.62 -5.17
CA LYS A 4 -3.80 -9.02 -5.38
C LYS A 4 -4.70 -8.72 -4.19
N SER A 5 -4.11 -8.49 -3.02
CA SER A 5 -4.84 -8.28 -1.77
C SER A 5 -4.46 -6.94 -1.15
N PHE A 6 -5.45 -6.26 -0.62
CA PHE A 6 -5.33 -4.97 0.05
C PHE A 6 -5.86 -5.06 1.47
N VAL A 7 -5.40 -4.17 2.30
CA VAL A 7 -5.80 -4.04 3.69
C VAL A 7 -5.88 -2.56 4.05
N CYS A 8 -6.85 -2.20 4.88
CA CYS A 8 -6.83 -0.94 5.58
C CYS A 8 -5.93 -1.07 6.82
N ILE A 9 -5.11 -0.07 7.06
CA ILE A 9 -4.25 -0.02 8.24
C ILE A 9 -4.58 1.20 9.08
N CYS A 10 -4.41 1.08 10.37
CA CYS A 10 -4.52 2.16 11.35
C CYS A 10 -3.57 1.89 12.51
N SER A 11 -3.38 2.87 13.39
CA SER A 11 -2.69 2.67 14.67
C SER A 11 -3.36 1.57 15.49
N SER A 12 -2.59 0.82 16.27
CA SER A 12 -3.16 -0.13 17.26
C SER A 12 -4.07 0.54 18.29
N LYS A 13 -3.89 1.84 18.52
CA LYS A 13 -4.69 2.66 19.44
C LYS A 13 -5.90 3.33 18.78
N HIS A 14 -6.09 3.13 17.49
CA HIS A 14 -7.21 3.71 16.76
C HIS A 14 -8.54 3.08 17.21
N MET A 15 -9.60 3.88 17.25
CA MET A 15 -10.93 3.39 17.65
C MET A 15 -11.46 2.24 16.76
N LEU A 16 -11.06 2.21 15.47
CA LEU A 16 -11.44 1.15 14.54
C LEU A 16 -10.53 -0.09 14.63
N SER A 17 -9.48 -0.07 15.45
CA SER A 17 -8.47 -1.16 15.51
C SER A 17 -9.03 -2.52 15.97
N THR A 18 -10.19 -2.51 16.61
CA THR A 18 -10.89 -3.73 17.08
C THR A 18 -11.78 -4.37 16.02
N LEU A 19 -12.03 -3.66 14.89
CA LEU A 19 -12.87 -4.17 13.82
C LEU A 19 -12.08 -5.16 12.93
N SER A 20 -12.76 -6.21 12.50
CA SER A 20 -12.21 -7.14 11.48
C SER A 20 -12.39 -6.61 10.07
N GLN A 21 -13.43 -5.82 9.82
CA GLN A 21 -13.79 -5.28 8.52
C GLN A 21 -14.40 -3.87 8.67
N LEU A 22 -14.05 -2.97 7.76
CA LEU A 22 -14.66 -1.65 7.66
C LEU A 22 -15.96 -1.71 6.85
N SER A 23 -16.97 -0.94 7.29
CA SER A 23 -18.08 -0.56 6.41
C SER A 23 -17.69 0.59 5.50
N LEU A 24 -18.48 0.84 4.45
CA LEU A 24 -18.31 2.04 3.60
C LEU A 24 -18.42 3.32 4.44
N HIS A 25 -19.31 3.34 5.44
CA HIS A 25 -19.42 4.48 6.34
C HIS A 25 -18.12 4.73 7.12
N HIS A 26 -17.55 3.70 7.75
CA HIS A 26 -16.27 3.82 8.47
C HIS A 26 -15.16 4.29 7.53
N PHE A 27 -15.12 3.75 6.31
CA PHE A 27 -14.08 4.09 5.33
C PHE A 27 -14.16 5.56 4.90
N TYR A 28 -15.36 6.06 4.54
CA TYR A 28 -15.51 7.43 4.05
C TYR A 28 -15.61 8.50 5.13
N SER A 29 -15.99 8.15 6.37
CA SER A 29 -15.97 9.08 7.50
C SER A 29 -14.59 9.23 8.15
N SER A 30 -13.67 8.33 7.87
CA SER A 30 -12.30 8.39 8.38
C SER A 30 -11.43 9.34 7.55
N ARG A 31 -10.40 9.90 8.20
CA ARG A 31 -9.36 10.67 7.52
C ARG A 31 -8.28 9.73 6.98
N HIS A 32 -7.94 9.88 5.72
CA HIS A 32 -7.02 9.01 5.01
C HIS A 32 -5.61 9.61 4.89
N ALA A 33 -4.60 8.75 5.05
CA ALA A 33 -3.24 9.01 4.60
C ALA A 33 -3.06 8.36 3.21
N LEU A 34 -2.62 9.15 2.23
CA LEU A 34 -2.44 8.69 0.86
C LEU A 34 -0.95 8.65 0.48
N TYR A 35 -0.51 7.54 -0.07
CA TYR A 35 0.78 7.45 -0.75
C TYR A 35 0.65 8.06 -2.15
N GLN A 36 1.38 9.13 -2.39
CA GLN A 36 1.37 9.86 -3.66
C GLN A 36 2.81 10.15 -4.07
N PRO A 37 3.45 9.20 -4.78
CA PRO A 37 4.81 9.39 -5.25
C PRO A 37 4.91 10.54 -6.24
N GLY A 38 5.99 11.32 -6.14
CA GLY A 38 6.30 12.38 -7.08
C GLY A 38 6.67 11.85 -8.47
N MET A 39 6.65 12.74 -9.48
CA MET A 39 7.09 12.40 -10.83
C MET A 39 8.58 11.97 -10.82
N GLY A 40 8.89 10.87 -11.50
CA GLY A 40 10.25 10.32 -11.61
C GLY A 40 10.69 9.43 -10.45
N ALA A 41 9.87 9.25 -9.40
CA ALA A 41 10.15 8.30 -8.33
C ALA A 41 9.89 6.86 -8.80
N SER A 42 10.64 5.91 -8.22
CA SER A 42 10.28 4.49 -8.31
C SER A 42 8.98 4.25 -7.60
N VAL A 43 7.92 4.02 -8.37
CA VAL A 43 6.55 3.92 -7.85
C VAL A 43 6.24 2.48 -7.53
N ILE A 44 5.86 2.19 -6.28
CA ILE A 44 5.37 0.87 -5.88
C ILE A 44 3.89 0.75 -6.28
N TYR A 45 3.10 1.79 -6.03
CA TYR A 45 1.70 1.91 -6.45
C TYR A 45 1.24 3.37 -6.38
N HIS A 46 0.20 3.70 -7.11
CA HIS A 46 -0.55 4.94 -6.93
C HIS A 46 -1.86 4.65 -6.24
N ASP A 47 -2.19 5.41 -5.22
CA ASP A 47 -3.45 5.23 -4.48
C ASP A 47 -4.68 5.36 -5.40
N SER A 48 -4.62 6.26 -6.39
CA SER A 48 -5.67 6.44 -7.39
C SER A 48 -5.93 5.23 -8.28
N GLU A 49 -4.91 4.39 -8.47
CA GLU A 49 -5.00 3.21 -9.35
C GLU A 49 -5.57 1.98 -8.65
N LEU A 50 -5.78 2.04 -7.33
CA LEU A 50 -6.29 0.91 -6.55
C LEU A 50 -7.77 0.62 -6.82
N PHE A 51 -8.53 1.62 -7.26
CA PHE A 51 -9.97 1.50 -7.45
C PHE A 51 -10.33 1.18 -8.90
N LYS A 52 -11.23 0.22 -9.10
CA LYS A 52 -11.78 -0.11 -10.43
C LYS A 52 -12.76 0.94 -10.91
N ASP A 53 -13.41 1.63 -9.99
CA ASP A 53 -14.43 2.64 -10.26
C ASP A 53 -13.96 3.98 -9.68
N GLU A 54 -13.78 4.96 -10.56
CA GLU A 54 -13.42 6.32 -10.16
C GLU A 54 -14.45 6.95 -9.21
N LEU A 55 -15.70 6.51 -9.27
CA LEU A 55 -16.76 6.99 -8.38
C LEU A 55 -16.42 6.71 -6.91
N TYR A 56 -15.75 5.60 -6.61
CA TYR A 56 -15.30 5.28 -5.25
C TYR A 56 -14.02 6.01 -4.85
N TYR A 57 -13.23 6.48 -5.81
CA TYR A 57 -12.01 7.23 -5.55
C TYR A 57 -12.25 8.74 -5.40
N THR A 58 -13.00 9.33 -6.34
CA THR A 58 -13.15 10.79 -6.44
C THR A 58 -14.18 11.36 -5.48
N GLY A 59 -13.75 12.31 -4.65
CA GLY A 59 -14.64 13.24 -3.94
C GLY A 59 -15.28 12.73 -2.65
N ARG A 60 -15.10 11.46 -2.26
CA ARG A 60 -15.71 10.91 -1.04
C ARG A 60 -14.73 10.71 0.12
N ARG A 61 -13.45 10.55 -0.17
CA ARG A 61 -12.44 10.30 0.87
C ARG A 61 -11.98 11.61 1.50
N ILE A 62 -12.01 11.66 2.82
CA ILE A 62 -11.45 12.79 3.57
C ILE A 62 -9.95 12.57 3.66
N VAL A 63 -9.17 13.34 2.91
CA VAL A 63 -7.71 13.23 2.92
C VAL A 63 -7.15 14.09 4.04
N GLY A 64 -6.49 13.45 5.01
CA GLY A 64 -5.84 14.11 6.12
C GLY A 64 -4.33 14.29 5.94
N TYR A 65 -3.70 13.46 5.11
CA TYR A 65 -2.25 13.50 4.87
C TYR A 65 -1.90 12.90 3.50
N ARG A 66 -0.90 13.48 2.84
CA ARG A 66 -0.29 12.94 1.62
C ARG A 66 1.21 12.90 1.77
N SER A 67 1.84 11.85 1.25
CA SER A 67 3.28 11.72 1.28
C SER A 67 3.78 10.90 0.09
N ASP A 68 4.94 11.27 -0.44
CA ASP A 68 5.75 10.48 -1.37
C ASP A 68 6.68 9.50 -0.64
N SER A 69 6.74 9.58 0.70
CA SER A 69 7.50 8.69 1.55
C SER A 69 6.60 7.70 2.29
N LEU A 70 6.77 6.41 1.99
CA LEU A 70 6.07 5.34 2.73
C LEU A 70 6.45 5.31 4.21
N ASN A 71 7.71 5.58 4.57
CA ASN A 71 8.12 5.66 5.98
C ASN A 71 7.45 6.84 6.69
N GLY A 72 7.38 8.00 6.06
CA GLY A 72 6.67 9.16 6.58
C GLY A 72 5.18 8.88 6.78
N LEU A 73 4.55 8.25 5.79
CA LEU A 73 3.15 7.85 5.85
C LEU A 73 2.89 6.87 7.03
N MET A 74 3.73 5.86 7.19
CA MET A 74 3.62 4.89 8.28
C MET A 74 3.78 5.54 9.66
N SER A 75 4.74 6.47 9.80
CA SER A 75 4.93 7.22 11.05
C SER A 75 3.72 8.08 11.41
N MET A 76 3.07 8.66 10.42
CA MET A 76 1.84 9.44 10.64
C MET A 76 0.66 8.55 11.03
N ILE A 77 0.50 7.39 10.39
CA ILE A 77 -0.57 6.44 10.73
C ILE A 77 -0.41 5.92 12.16
N GLU A 78 0.80 5.54 12.54
CA GLU A 78 1.06 5.00 13.89
C GLU A 78 0.71 5.98 15.00
N ARG A 79 0.87 7.29 14.76
CA ARG A 79 0.76 8.35 15.78
C ARG A 79 -0.52 9.16 15.72
N THR A 80 -1.39 8.90 14.76
CA THR A 80 -2.60 9.70 14.54
C THR A 80 -3.84 8.81 14.36
N SER A 81 -4.99 9.44 14.16
CA SER A 81 -6.25 8.77 13.81
C SER A 81 -6.45 8.60 12.29
N LEU A 82 -5.36 8.61 11.51
CA LEU A 82 -5.42 8.36 10.07
C LEU A 82 -5.54 6.87 9.79
N ILE A 83 -6.24 6.55 8.72
CA ILE A 83 -6.24 5.22 8.12
C ILE A 83 -5.60 5.27 6.73
N ALA A 84 -5.11 4.15 6.23
CA ALA A 84 -4.66 4.03 4.85
C ALA A 84 -5.07 2.70 4.24
N LEU A 85 -5.33 2.71 2.94
CA LEU A 85 -5.49 1.50 2.14
C LEU A 85 -4.16 1.21 1.45
N MET A 86 -3.64 -0.01 1.59
CA MET A 86 -2.40 -0.39 0.94
C MET A 86 -2.34 -1.88 0.59
N PRO A 87 -1.40 -2.28 -0.29
CA PRO A 87 -1.15 -3.69 -0.57
C PRO A 87 -0.79 -4.47 0.70
N LEU A 88 -1.42 -5.62 0.92
CA LEU A 88 -1.21 -6.44 2.12
C LEU A 88 0.26 -6.83 2.33
N LYS A 89 0.97 -7.23 1.27
CA LYS A 89 2.40 -7.60 1.36
C LYS A 89 3.25 -6.44 1.88
N LEU A 90 2.94 -5.21 1.46
CA LEU A 90 3.63 -4.00 1.91
C LEU A 90 3.31 -3.70 3.38
N ALA A 91 2.05 -3.81 3.77
CA ALA A 91 1.63 -3.64 5.15
C ALA A 91 2.30 -4.66 6.11
N LEU A 92 2.40 -5.92 5.68
CA LEU A 92 3.11 -6.97 6.41
C LEU A 92 4.59 -6.65 6.58
N PHE A 93 5.25 -6.12 5.53
CA PHE A 93 6.65 -5.68 5.63
C PHE A 93 6.82 -4.62 6.73
N TYR A 94 6.01 -3.58 6.72
CA TYR A 94 6.10 -2.51 7.71
C TYR A 94 5.80 -3.00 9.12
N LYS A 95 4.81 -3.87 9.31
CA LYS A 95 4.49 -4.43 10.62
C LYS A 95 5.56 -5.37 11.15
N ASN A 96 6.00 -6.33 10.33
CA ASN A 96 6.84 -7.43 10.79
C ASN A 96 8.33 -7.08 10.81
N TYR A 97 8.83 -6.34 9.82
CA TYR A 97 10.25 -5.99 9.70
C TYR A 97 10.57 -4.60 10.23
N ARG A 98 9.72 -3.63 9.93
CA ARG A 98 9.92 -2.24 10.39
C ARG A 98 9.30 -1.98 11.77
N LYS A 99 8.53 -2.93 12.31
CA LYS A 99 7.97 -2.93 13.67
C LYS A 99 7.03 -1.76 13.98
N TYR A 100 6.33 -1.22 12.98
CA TYR A 100 5.30 -0.22 13.23
C TYR A 100 4.12 -0.83 13.99
N ASP A 101 3.60 -0.09 14.96
CA ASP A 101 2.45 -0.49 15.78
C ASP A 101 1.12 -0.20 15.09
N ILE A 102 0.82 -1.05 14.10
CA ILE A 102 -0.37 -0.94 13.26
C ILE A 102 -1.26 -2.17 13.33
N LYS A 103 -2.54 -1.95 13.08
CA LYS A 103 -3.57 -2.99 12.91
C LYS A 103 -4.05 -3.05 11.48
N PHE A 104 -4.43 -4.25 11.07
CA PHE A 104 -5.01 -4.56 9.77
C PHE A 104 -6.51 -4.76 9.91
N ILE A 105 -7.26 -4.13 9.02
CA ILE A 105 -8.71 -4.23 8.96
C ILE A 105 -9.07 -4.49 7.50
N GLN A 106 -9.96 -5.42 7.24
CA GLN A 106 -10.43 -5.67 5.87
C GLN A 106 -11.12 -4.42 5.31
N PRO A 107 -10.82 -4.03 4.08
CA PRO A 107 -11.54 -2.93 3.43
C PRO A 107 -13.01 -3.31 3.22
N PRO A 108 -13.89 -2.32 3.02
CA PRO A 108 -15.28 -2.58 2.65
C PRO A 108 -15.35 -3.50 1.42
N PRO A 109 -16.19 -4.55 1.45
CA PRO A 109 -16.27 -5.52 0.34
C PRO A 109 -16.83 -4.90 -0.95
N GLU A 110 -17.57 -3.79 -0.81
CA GLU A 110 -18.12 -3.03 -1.94
C GLU A 110 -17.04 -2.29 -2.75
N LEU A 111 -15.85 -2.07 -2.16
CA LEU A 111 -14.74 -1.45 -2.88
C LEU A 111 -14.17 -2.45 -3.90
N ALA A 112 -14.41 -2.19 -5.16
CA ALA A 112 -13.83 -2.98 -6.25
C ALA A 112 -12.36 -2.54 -6.45
N LEU A 113 -11.41 -3.24 -5.81
CA LEU A 113 -9.99 -2.93 -5.90
C LEU A 113 -9.31 -3.67 -7.06
N LYS A 114 -8.36 -2.99 -7.72
CA LYS A 114 -7.53 -3.57 -8.78
C LYS A 114 -6.30 -4.25 -8.16
N SER A 115 -5.83 -5.33 -8.79
CA SER A 115 -4.49 -5.82 -8.49
C SER A 115 -3.44 -4.83 -9.00
N VAL A 116 -2.41 -4.60 -8.19
CA VAL A 116 -1.28 -3.74 -8.57
C VAL A 116 -0.16 -4.61 -9.12
N GLN A 117 0.30 -4.29 -10.33
CA GLN A 117 1.46 -4.93 -10.94
C GLN A 117 2.72 -4.18 -10.52
N VAL A 118 3.72 -4.90 -10.06
CA VAL A 118 5.03 -4.35 -9.70
C VAL A 118 6.05 -4.82 -10.73
N TYR A 119 6.73 -3.86 -11.35
CA TYR A 119 7.74 -4.11 -12.38
C TYR A 119 9.11 -3.68 -11.86
N ALA A 120 10.14 -4.45 -12.20
CA ALA A 120 11.51 -3.99 -12.15
C ALA A 120 11.91 -3.51 -13.55
N SER A 121 12.47 -2.31 -13.64
CA SER A 121 12.98 -1.75 -14.89
C SER A 121 14.44 -1.38 -14.73
N TRP A 122 15.24 -1.59 -15.79
CA TRP A 122 16.66 -1.27 -15.80
C TRP A 122 17.11 -0.91 -17.21
N ASN A 123 18.24 -0.21 -17.29
CA ASN A 123 18.86 0.13 -18.57
C ASN A 123 19.53 -1.11 -19.18
N LYS A 124 19.11 -1.51 -20.38
CA LYS A 124 19.68 -2.65 -21.12
C LYS A 124 21.17 -2.48 -21.44
N ASN A 125 21.65 -1.23 -21.53
CA ASN A 125 23.04 -0.91 -21.82
C ASN A 125 23.89 -0.69 -20.56
N SER A 126 23.38 -1.07 -19.39
CA SER A 126 24.15 -0.98 -18.15
C SER A 126 25.40 -1.85 -18.21
N ARG A 127 26.54 -1.31 -17.72
CA ARG A 127 27.79 -2.08 -17.59
C ARG A 127 27.65 -3.29 -16.66
N ASN A 128 26.66 -3.28 -15.78
CA ASN A 128 26.40 -4.33 -14.80
C ASN A 128 25.21 -5.21 -15.19
N ILE A 129 24.91 -5.35 -16.48
CA ILE A 129 23.72 -6.06 -16.97
C ILE A 129 23.66 -7.52 -16.50
N SER A 130 24.79 -8.22 -16.40
CA SER A 130 24.85 -9.59 -15.90
C SER A 130 24.41 -9.69 -14.44
N THR A 131 24.95 -8.81 -13.58
CA THR A 131 24.58 -8.72 -12.16
C THR A 131 23.12 -8.37 -11.98
N ILE A 132 22.59 -7.44 -12.78
CA ILE A 132 21.19 -7.04 -12.77
C ILE A 132 20.29 -8.23 -13.12
N ASN A 133 20.62 -8.98 -14.18
CA ASN A 133 19.85 -10.15 -14.59
C ASN A 133 19.87 -11.25 -13.52
N GLU A 134 20.99 -11.45 -12.85
CA GLU A 134 21.11 -12.38 -11.74
C GLU A 134 20.22 -11.96 -10.56
N MET A 135 20.26 -10.69 -10.18
CA MET A 135 19.38 -10.15 -9.13
C MET A 135 17.90 -10.30 -9.48
N VAL A 136 17.50 -10.02 -10.71
CA VAL A 136 16.12 -10.19 -11.18
C VAL A 136 15.69 -11.65 -11.10
N SER A 137 16.54 -12.58 -11.52
CA SER A 137 16.30 -14.02 -11.42
C SER A 137 16.10 -14.45 -9.98
N MET A 138 16.95 -13.99 -9.06
CA MET A 138 16.81 -14.26 -7.62
C MET A 138 15.50 -13.72 -7.04
N LEU A 139 15.11 -12.49 -7.40
CA LEU A 139 13.84 -11.89 -6.95
C LEU A 139 12.63 -12.67 -7.46
N GLN A 140 12.66 -13.13 -8.71
CA GLN A 140 11.59 -13.96 -9.29
C GLN A 140 11.46 -15.30 -8.55
N THR A 141 12.59 -15.94 -8.26
CA THR A 141 12.61 -17.18 -7.49
C THR A 141 12.05 -16.98 -6.08
N LEU A 142 12.46 -15.92 -5.36
CA LEU A 142 11.95 -15.61 -4.03
C LEU A 142 10.43 -15.29 -4.04
N SER A 143 9.93 -14.64 -5.09
CA SER A 143 8.49 -14.34 -5.21
C SER A 143 7.65 -15.60 -5.46
N SER A 144 8.19 -16.62 -6.13
CA SER A 144 7.50 -17.89 -6.39
C SER A 144 7.41 -18.80 -5.17
N PHE A 145 8.34 -18.71 -4.22
CA PHE A 145 8.34 -19.49 -2.97
C PHE A 145 7.35 -18.99 -1.89
N ARG A 146 6.72 -17.83 -2.08
CA ARG A 146 5.78 -17.22 -1.12
C ARG A 146 4.33 -17.27 -1.60
N ARG A 147 3.95 -18.42 -2.16
CA ARG A 147 2.53 -18.70 -2.42
C ARG A 147 1.88 -19.35 -1.21
#